data_93ba10dcd05f72d5d559d76d55a9bd12
#
_entry.id   93ba10dcd05f72d5d559d76d55a9bd12
#
_cell.length_a   1.000
_cell.length_b   1.000
_cell.length_c   1.000
_cell.angle_alpha   90.00
_cell.angle_beta   90.00
_cell.angle_gamma   90.00
#
_symmetry.space_group_name_H-M   'P 1'
#
loop_
_entity.id
_entity.type
_entity.pdbx_description
1 polymer ?
#
loop_
_entity_poly.entity_id
_entity_poly.type
_entity_poly.pdbx_seq_one_letter_code
_entity_poly.pdbx_strand_id
1 'polypeptide(L)'
;DVCKKALKPNGTFISLDVPKESAFGFMYLLAKEVGTFDHPFLNGVMPKLPYPHELCCAGVWHSTEEKIDVLKALGFHDFDFYQTLLKNPMYTNEDVEDVVPGYQSGGYVAIIAHK
;
A
#
# COMPACT_ATOMS: atom_id res chain seq x y z
N ASP A 1 2.68 -17.72 4.31
CA ASP A 1 3.17 -19.10 4.44
C ASP A 1 3.18 -19.85 3.10
N VAL A 2 2.12 -19.79 2.31
CA VAL A 2 2.05 -20.45 0.98
C VAL A 2 3.16 -19.96 0.06
N CYS A 3 3.38 -18.64 -0.02
CA CYS A 3 4.46 -18.07 -0.83
C CYS A 3 5.84 -18.56 -0.39
N LYS A 4 6.08 -18.61 0.92
CA LYS A 4 7.34 -19.14 1.47
C LYS A 4 7.58 -20.60 1.06
N LYS A 5 6.55 -21.44 1.13
CA LYS A 5 6.66 -22.85 0.74
C LYS A 5 6.89 -23.04 -0.74
N ALA A 6 6.28 -22.18 -1.58
CA ALA A 6 6.41 -22.25 -3.03
C ALA A 6 7.76 -21.74 -3.55
N LEU A 7 8.44 -20.86 -2.80
CA LEU A 7 9.72 -20.29 -3.21
C LEU A 7 10.86 -21.30 -3.03
N LYS A 8 11.75 -21.33 -4.01
CA LYS A 8 13.03 -22.03 -3.89
C LYS A 8 13.91 -21.38 -2.82
N PRO A 9 14.92 -22.10 -2.27
CA PRO A 9 15.98 -21.48 -1.46
C PRO A 9 16.59 -20.27 -2.21
N ASN A 10 16.81 -19.16 -1.50
CA ASN A 10 17.26 -17.88 -2.06
C ASN A 10 16.27 -17.23 -3.03
N GLY A 11 15.01 -17.66 -3.03
CA GLY A 11 13.95 -17.04 -3.80
C GLY A 11 13.60 -15.65 -3.30
N THR A 12 13.05 -14.81 -4.19
CA THR A 12 12.64 -13.43 -3.89
C THR A 12 11.12 -13.34 -3.85
N PHE A 13 10.59 -12.73 -2.81
CA PHE A 13 9.18 -12.38 -2.67
C PHE A 13 9.02 -10.87 -2.87
N ILE A 14 8.04 -10.48 -3.69
CA ILE A 14 7.71 -9.07 -3.92
C ILE A 14 6.25 -8.85 -3.60
N SER A 15 5.97 -7.89 -2.73
CA SER A 15 4.62 -7.42 -2.41
C SER A 15 4.46 -5.97 -2.87
N LEU A 16 3.41 -5.70 -3.63
CA LEU A 16 3.02 -4.36 -4.07
C LEU A 16 1.65 -4.05 -3.49
N ASP A 17 1.52 -2.94 -2.76
CA ASP A 17 0.26 -2.60 -2.13
C ASP A 17 0.15 -1.12 -1.77
N VAL A 18 -1.08 -0.68 -1.46
CA VAL A 18 -1.39 0.62 -0.88
C VAL A 18 -1.32 0.49 0.63
N PRO A 19 -0.33 1.10 1.30
CA PRO A 19 -0.18 0.98 2.74
C PRO A 19 -1.29 1.72 3.50
N LYS A 20 -1.74 1.14 4.60
CA LYS A 20 -2.72 1.75 5.51
C LYS A 20 -2.29 3.14 6.00
N GLU A 21 -0.99 3.33 6.27
CA GLU A 21 -0.39 4.56 6.77
C GLU A 21 -0.18 5.65 5.72
N SER A 22 -0.44 5.36 4.45
CA SER A 22 -0.35 6.35 3.37
C SER A 22 -1.58 7.25 3.29
N ALA A 23 -1.46 8.37 2.57
CA ALA A 23 -2.61 9.24 2.31
C ALA A 23 -3.73 8.51 1.56
N PHE A 24 -3.39 7.65 0.61
CA PHE A 24 -4.37 6.79 -0.07
C PHE A 24 -5.01 5.78 0.87
N GLY A 25 -4.21 5.08 1.67
CA GLY A 25 -4.71 4.12 2.64
C GLY A 25 -5.65 4.77 3.65
N PHE A 26 -5.27 5.92 4.18
CA PHE A 26 -6.11 6.69 5.11
C PHE A 26 -7.43 7.12 4.46
N MET A 27 -7.39 7.64 3.25
CA MET A 27 -8.57 8.07 2.50
C MET A 27 -9.54 6.91 2.26
N TYR A 28 -9.06 5.77 1.77
CA TYR A 28 -9.89 4.60 1.52
C TYR A 28 -10.42 3.98 2.82
N LEU A 29 -9.62 3.95 3.87
CA LEU A 29 -10.06 3.45 5.17
C LEU A 29 -11.17 4.35 5.76
N LEU A 30 -11.02 5.67 5.66
CA LEU A 30 -12.05 6.60 6.10
C LEU A 30 -13.34 6.41 5.31
N ALA A 31 -13.25 6.31 3.98
CA ALA A 31 -14.42 6.07 3.12
C ALA A 31 -15.13 4.76 3.46
N LYS A 32 -14.37 3.72 3.82
CA LYS A 32 -14.92 2.44 4.29
C LYS A 32 -15.68 2.61 5.60
N GLU A 33 -15.08 3.29 6.59
CA GLU A 33 -15.66 3.44 7.93
C GLU A 33 -16.92 4.32 7.93
N VAL A 34 -16.93 5.40 7.15
CA VAL A 34 -18.09 6.29 7.06
C VAL A 34 -19.13 5.85 6.01
N GLY A 35 -18.80 4.87 5.18
CA GLY A 35 -19.73 4.28 4.21
C GLY A 35 -19.92 5.06 2.92
N THR A 36 -19.14 6.09 2.66
CA THR A 36 -19.25 6.94 1.47
C THR A 36 -17.96 7.68 1.18
N PHE A 37 -17.76 8.07 -0.09
CA PHE A 37 -16.74 9.05 -0.45
C PHE A 37 -17.20 10.51 -0.24
N ASP A 38 -18.48 10.74 -0.06
CA ASP A 38 -19.04 12.07 0.19
C ASP A 38 -18.97 12.43 1.67
N HIS A 39 -17.76 12.75 2.11
CA HIS A 39 -17.47 13.15 3.49
C HIS A 39 -16.58 14.39 3.49
N PRO A 40 -16.84 15.38 4.38
CA PRO A 40 -16.07 16.64 4.41
C PRO A 40 -14.55 16.45 4.53
N PHE A 41 -14.07 15.46 5.25
CA PHE A 41 -12.64 15.17 5.42
C PHE A 41 -12.00 14.61 4.14
N LEU A 42 -12.77 14.14 3.19
CA LEU A 42 -12.29 13.64 1.90
C LEU A 42 -12.23 14.75 0.84
N ASN A 43 -12.76 15.93 1.12
CA ASN A 43 -12.68 17.07 0.22
C ASN A 43 -11.23 17.51 0.02
N GLY A 44 -10.79 17.61 -1.23
CA GLY A 44 -9.42 18.02 -1.58
C GLY A 44 -8.34 16.95 -1.39
N VAL A 45 -8.72 15.70 -1.08
CA VAL A 45 -7.79 14.57 -0.96
C VAL A 45 -8.18 13.37 -1.81
N MET A 46 -9.27 13.47 -2.58
CA MET A 46 -9.73 12.40 -3.46
C MET A 46 -9.01 12.42 -4.81
N PRO A 47 -8.57 11.27 -5.34
CA PRO A 47 -8.14 11.19 -6.73
C PRO A 47 -9.34 11.39 -7.67
N LYS A 48 -9.05 11.80 -8.91
CA LYS A 48 -10.10 11.96 -9.94
C LYS A 48 -10.82 10.64 -10.27
N LEU A 49 -10.10 9.54 -10.17
CA LEU A 49 -10.58 8.18 -10.45
C LEU A 49 -10.27 7.26 -9.26
N PRO A 50 -11.05 7.35 -8.18
CA PRO A 50 -10.85 6.46 -7.03
C PRO A 50 -11.26 5.02 -7.37
N TYR A 51 -10.80 4.07 -6.58
CA TYR A 51 -11.34 2.71 -6.63
C TYR A 51 -12.85 2.73 -6.32
N PRO A 52 -13.63 1.81 -6.91
CA PRO A 52 -15.03 1.66 -6.53
C PRO A 52 -15.20 1.48 -5.02
N HIS A 53 -16.25 2.07 -4.46
CA HIS A 53 -16.50 2.02 -3.02
C HIS A 53 -16.65 0.58 -2.51
N GLU A 54 -17.26 -0.30 -3.32
CA GLU A 54 -17.41 -1.71 -3.00
C GLU A 54 -16.05 -2.41 -2.80
N LEU A 55 -15.06 -2.08 -3.63
CA LEU A 55 -13.71 -2.61 -3.52
C LEU A 55 -13.03 -2.08 -2.25
N CYS A 56 -13.22 -0.80 -1.95
CA CYS A 56 -12.74 -0.18 -0.72
C CYS A 56 -13.31 -0.88 0.53
N CYS A 57 -14.61 -1.18 0.53
CA CYS A 57 -15.27 -1.87 1.64
C CYS A 57 -14.82 -3.33 1.79
N ALA A 58 -14.57 -4.01 0.69
CA ALA A 58 -14.10 -5.40 0.70
C ALA A 58 -12.62 -5.53 1.10
N GLY A 59 -11.84 -4.46 0.92
CA GLY A 59 -10.40 -4.46 1.21
C GLY A 59 -10.08 -4.61 2.69
N VAL A 60 -8.96 -5.27 2.97
CA VAL A 60 -8.34 -5.31 4.29
C VAL A 60 -7.03 -4.52 4.21
N TRP A 61 -6.91 -3.47 5.01
CA TRP A 61 -5.82 -2.51 4.93
C TRP A 61 -4.77 -2.81 5.99
N HIS A 62 -3.53 -3.07 5.53
CA HIS A 62 -2.39 -3.34 6.40
C HIS A 62 -1.32 -2.25 6.26
N SER A 63 -0.59 -1.99 7.34
CA SER A 63 0.60 -1.15 7.27
C SER A 63 1.79 -1.92 6.69
N THR A 64 2.78 -1.20 6.20
CA THR A 64 4.04 -1.80 5.74
C THR A 64 4.74 -2.50 6.90
N GLU A 65 4.76 -1.91 8.09
CA GLU A 65 5.36 -2.49 9.30
C GLU A 65 4.71 -3.85 9.67
N GLU A 66 3.38 -3.94 9.65
CA GLU A 66 2.68 -5.21 9.89
C GLU A 66 3.12 -6.30 8.91
N LYS A 67 3.30 -5.95 7.63
CA LYS A 67 3.77 -6.90 6.60
C LYS A 67 5.21 -7.33 6.83
N ILE A 68 6.08 -6.38 7.18
CA ILE A 68 7.49 -6.66 7.51
C ILE A 68 7.57 -7.65 8.68
N ASP A 69 6.79 -7.42 9.73
CA ASP A 69 6.78 -8.29 10.91
C ASP A 69 6.35 -9.72 10.57
N VAL A 70 5.30 -9.88 9.77
CA VAL A 70 4.85 -11.19 9.28
C VAL A 70 5.93 -11.87 8.43
N LEU A 71 6.56 -11.14 7.52
CA LEU A 71 7.62 -11.69 6.66
C LEU A 71 8.85 -12.11 7.47
N LYS A 72 9.26 -11.31 8.46
CA LYS A 72 10.34 -11.68 9.38
C LYS A 72 10.00 -12.94 10.20
N ALA A 73 8.78 -13.02 10.71
CA ALA A 73 8.32 -14.19 11.46
C ALA A 73 8.31 -15.46 10.59
N LEU A 74 8.12 -15.34 9.29
CA LEU A 74 8.22 -16.43 8.32
C LEU A 74 9.65 -16.74 7.88
N GLY A 75 10.65 -15.99 8.32
CA GLY A 75 12.06 -16.22 8.02
C GLY A 75 12.57 -15.50 6.77
N PHE A 76 11.81 -14.56 6.21
CA PHE A 76 12.33 -13.68 5.16
C PHE A 76 13.30 -12.66 5.74
N HIS A 77 14.27 -12.25 4.94
CA HIS A 77 15.34 -11.31 5.32
C HIS A 77 15.78 -10.45 4.14
N ASP A 78 16.70 -9.51 4.39
CA ASP A 78 17.29 -8.62 3.38
C ASP A 78 16.22 -7.86 2.60
N PHE A 79 15.48 -7.01 3.32
CA PHE A 79 14.38 -6.24 2.77
C PHE A 79 14.88 -5.01 2.01
N ASP A 80 14.32 -4.81 0.82
CA ASP A 80 14.39 -3.56 0.08
C ASP A 80 13.00 -2.98 -0.09
N PHE A 81 12.91 -1.64 -0.07
CA PHE A 81 11.64 -0.93 -0.17
C PHE A 81 11.73 0.14 -1.26
N TYR A 82 10.67 0.22 -2.05
CA TYR A 82 10.47 1.28 -3.03
C TYR A 82 9.06 1.81 -2.93
N GLN A 83 8.92 3.11 -3.14
CA GLN A 83 7.65 3.80 -3.01
C GLN A 83 7.43 4.79 -4.14
N THR A 84 6.17 5.07 -4.43
CA THR A 84 5.71 6.10 -5.36
C THR A 84 4.38 6.67 -4.88
N LEU A 85 3.78 7.59 -5.62
CA LEU A 85 2.56 8.28 -5.23
C LEU A 85 2.72 9.04 -3.90
N LEU A 86 3.73 9.91 -3.86
CA LEU A 86 4.07 10.72 -2.68
C LEU A 86 3.25 12.01 -2.59
N LYS A 87 2.64 12.44 -3.70
CA LYS A 87 1.79 13.62 -3.75
C LYS A 87 0.43 13.37 -3.10
N ASN A 88 -0.28 14.45 -2.77
CA ASN A 88 -1.66 14.36 -2.36
C ASN A 88 -2.49 13.56 -3.40
N PRO A 89 -3.35 12.63 -2.97
CA PRO A 89 -4.16 11.81 -3.87
C PRO A 89 -4.96 12.59 -4.93
N MET A 90 -5.37 13.82 -4.66
CA MET A 90 -6.08 14.65 -5.63
C MET A 90 -5.30 14.93 -6.92
N TYR A 91 -3.97 14.83 -6.87
CA TYR A 91 -3.08 15.04 -8.02
C TYR A 91 -2.70 13.74 -8.74
N THR A 92 -3.21 12.61 -8.29
CA THR A 92 -3.00 11.32 -8.95
C THR A 92 -3.56 11.36 -10.36
N ASN A 93 -2.83 10.79 -11.31
CA ASN A 93 -3.13 10.77 -12.74
C ASN A 93 -2.89 12.09 -13.50
N GLU A 94 -2.36 13.12 -12.86
CA GLU A 94 -1.90 14.32 -13.57
C GLU A 94 -0.50 14.11 -14.15
N ASP A 95 0.38 13.48 -13.37
CA ASP A 95 1.76 13.17 -13.74
C ASP A 95 2.13 11.75 -13.31
N VAL A 96 3.10 11.16 -13.99
CA VAL A 96 3.75 9.94 -13.52
C VAL A 96 4.80 10.35 -12.48
N GLU A 97 4.69 9.80 -11.27
CA GLU A 97 5.66 10.01 -10.22
C GLU A 97 6.80 8.98 -10.30
N ASP A 98 8.02 9.43 -10.03
CA ASP A 98 9.17 8.55 -9.95
C ASP A 98 9.06 7.58 -8.76
N VAL A 99 9.69 6.42 -8.93
CA VAL A 99 9.88 5.46 -7.84
C VAL A 99 11.15 5.85 -7.07
N VAL A 100 11.04 5.95 -5.75
CA VAL A 100 12.15 6.28 -4.86
C VAL A 100 12.31 5.23 -3.76
N PRO A 101 13.51 5.07 -3.17
CA PRO A 101 13.71 4.17 -2.04
C PRO A 101 12.89 4.56 -0.82
N GLY A 102 12.50 3.56 -0.01
CA GLY A 102 11.78 3.76 1.24
C GLY A 102 10.32 3.32 1.17
N TYR A 103 9.60 3.48 2.29
CA TYR A 103 8.19 3.07 2.40
C TYR A 103 7.33 3.99 3.30
N GLN A 104 7.93 5.03 3.88
CA GLN A 104 7.30 5.79 4.97
C GLN A 104 6.15 6.70 4.52
N SER A 105 6.07 7.06 3.26
CA SER A 105 5.12 8.08 2.78
C SER A 105 4.41 7.72 1.48
N GLY A 106 4.87 6.72 0.75
CA GLY A 106 4.33 6.39 -0.56
C GLY A 106 2.91 5.84 -0.49
N GLY A 107 2.07 6.26 -1.42
CA GLY A 107 0.73 5.71 -1.61
C GLY A 107 0.74 4.31 -2.22
N TYR A 108 1.87 3.91 -2.78
CA TYR A 108 2.10 2.58 -3.33
C TYR A 108 3.51 2.12 -2.97
N VAL A 109 3.62 0.99 -2.31
CA VAL A 109 4.88 0.49 -1.76
C VAL A 109 5.16 -0.93 -2.24
N ALA A 110 6.39 -1.14 -2.72
CA ALA A 110 6.95 -2.44 -2.98
C ALA A 110 7.83 -2.89 -1.82
N ILE A 111 7.59 -4.08 -1.32
CA ILE A 111 8.47 -4.78 -0.37
C ILE A 111 9.15 -5.91 -1.13
N ILE A 112 10.46 -5.91 -1.16
CA ILE A 112 11.26 -6.99 -1.73
C ILE A 112 11.93 -7.72 -0.58
N ALA A 113 11.66 -9.01 -0.44
CA ALA A 113 12.18 -9.85 0.64
C ALA A 113 12.79 -11.12 0.09
N HIS A 114 13.83 -11.63 0.74
CA HIS A 114 14.55 -12.84 0.34
C HIS A 114 14.30 -13.98 1.32
N LYS A 115 14.14 -15.16 0.76
CA LYS A 115 13.94 -16.38 1.55
C LYS A 115 15.23 -16.86 2.20
#